data_cc5e5b5bf48f91c3a098cc14dd9cc89b
#
_entry.id   cc5e5b5bf48f91c3a098cc14dd9cc89b
#
_cell.length_a   1.000
_cell.length_b   1.000
_cell.length_c   1.000
_cell.angle_alpha   90.00
_cell.angle_beta   90.00
_cell.angle_gamma   90.00
#
_symmetry.space_group_name_H-M   'P 1'
#
loop_
_entity.id
_entity.type
_entity.pdbx_description
1 polymer ?
#
loop_
_entity_poly.entity_id
_entity_poly.type
_entity_poly.pdbx_seq_one_letter_code
_entity_poly.pdbx_strand_id
1 'polypeptide(L)'
;MSPQLEDIVRKVRSDERIAPAEALVLWHEAPLWLLGELAARSKERVSGDKVYFNRNFHIEPTNLCVFNCNFCSYRRPKGSPEAWFLMWRV
;
A
#
# COMPACT_ATOMS: atom_id res chain seq x y z
N MET A 1 -0.79 -20.60 -20.16
CA MET A 1 -1.31 -20.28 -18.81
C MET A 1 -1.61 -21.59 -18.07
N SER A 2 -1.23 -21.71 -16.82
CA SER A 2 -1.58 -22.90 -16.05
C SER A 2 -3.08 -22.96 -15.76
N PRO A 3 -3.71 -24.17 -15.65
CA PRO A 3 -5.12 -24.28 -15.29
C PRO A 3 -5.48 -23.57 -13.98
N GLN A 4 -4.55 -23.57 -13.04
CA GLN A 4 -4.71 -22.87 -11.76
C GLN A 4 -4.79 -21.36 -11.96
N LEU A 5 -3.92 -20.80 -12.80
CA LEU A 5 -3.93 -19.38 -13.12
C LEU A 5 -5.23 -18.98 -13.84
N GLU A 6 -5.70 -19.80 -14.78
CA GLU A 6 -6.96 -19.56 -15.48
C GLU A 6 -8.15 -19.51 -14.52
N ASP A 7 -8.19 -20.41 -13.55
CA ASP A 7 -9.22 -20.45 -12.52
C ASP A 7 -9.23 -19.18 -11.65
N ILE A 8 -8.05 -18.74 -11.25
CA ILE A 8 -7.89 -17.53 -10.45
C ILE A 8 -8.32 -16.28 -11.26
N VAL A 9 -7.93 -16.20 -12.52
CA VAL A 9 -8.33 -15.10 -13.42
C VAL A 9 -9.84 -15.08 -13.56
N ARG A 10 -10.49 -16.23 -13.73
CA ARG A 10 -11.94 -16.33 -13.79
C ARG A 10 -12.60 -15.81 -12.53
N LYS A 11 -12.10 -16.18 -11.34
CA LYS A 11 -12.59 -15.67 -10.06
C LYS A 11 -12.50 -14.13 -9.98
N VAL A 12 -11.35 -13.57 -10.32
CA VAL A 12 -11.18 -12.12 -10.29
C VAL A 12 -12.14 -11.42 -11.26
N ARG A 13 -12.34 -11.97 -12.45
CA ARG A 13 -13.28 -11.43 -13.44
C ARG A 13 -14.75 -11.56 -13.01
N SER A 14 -15.06 -12.50 -12.15
CA SER A 14 -16.40 -12.68 -11.55
C SER A 14 -16.58 -11.92 -10.23
N ASP A 15 -15.63 -11.05 -9.88
CA ASP A 15 -15.61 -10.29 -8.62
C ASP A 15 -15.60 -11.18 -7.35
N GLU A 16 -15.13 -12.41 -7.48
CA GLU A 16 -14.92 -13.31 -6.35
C GLU A 16 -13.62 -12.98 -5.65
N ARG A 17 -13.64 -13.07 -4.33
CA ARG A 17 -12.43 -12.85 -3.52
C ARG A 17 -11.46 -14.01 -3.69
N ILE A 18 -10.21 -13.70 -3.96
CA ILE A 18 -9.13 -14.70 -4.00
C ILE A 18 -8.50 -14.90 -2.63
N ALA A 19 -8.00 -16.10 -2.39
CA ALA A 19 -7.24 -16.42 -1.18
C ALA A 19 -5.80 -15.91 -1.27
N PRO A 20 -5.09 -15.72 -0.15
CA PRO A 20 -3.68 -15.31 -0.17
C PRO A 20 -2.77 -16.21 -1.01
N ALA A 21 -2.98 -17.51 -0.98
CA ALA A 21 -2.22 -18.45 -1.81
C ALA A 21 -2.47 -18.24 -3.31
N GLU A 22 -3.69 -17.91 -3.71
CA GLU A 22 -4.03 -17.59 -5.10
C GLU A 22 -3.39 -16.25 -5.54
N ALA A 23 -3.29 -15.28 -4.64
CA ALA A 23 -2.58 -14.03 -4.91
C ALA A 23 -1.08 -14.26 -5.18
N LEU A 24 -0.45 -15.21 -4.48
CA LEU A 24 0.94 -15.60 -4.75
C LEU A 24 1.09 -16.26 -6.12
N VAL A 25 0.13 -17.06 -6.56
CA VAL A 25 0.15 -17.62 -7.90
C VAL A 25 0.07 -16.53 -8.96
N LEU A 26 -0.80 -15.53 -8.78
CA LEU A 26 -0.84 -14.35 -9.67
C LEU A 26 0.50 -13.62 -9.69
N TRP A 27 1.12 -13.42 -8.54
CA TRP A 27 2.41 -12.75 -8.43
C TRP A 27 3.53 -13.45 -9.19
N HIS A 28 3.59 -14.78 -9.11
CA HIS A 28 4.67 -15.57 -9.69
C HIS A 28 4.44 -15.96 -11.15
N GLU A 29 3.21 -16.18 -11.57
CA GLU A 29 2.90 -16.77 -12.86
C GLU A 29 2.22 -15.81 -13.84
N ALA A 30 1.50 -14.79 -13.37
CA ALA A 30 0.76 -13.91 -14.26
C ALA A 30 1.69 -12.91 -14.96
N PRO A 31 1.57 -12.74 -16.29
CA PRO A 31 2.29 -11.69 -16.98
C PRO A 31 1.77 -10.30 -16.57
N LEU A 32 2.64 -9.30 -16.63
CA LEU A 32 2.32 -7.95 -16.15
C LEU A 32 1.09 -7.33 -16.82
N TRP A 33 0.89 -7.57 -18.11
CA TRP A 33 -0.29 -7.06 -18.83
C TRP A 33 -1.60 -7.64 -18.28
N LEU A 34 -1.58 -8.90 -17.87
CA LEU A 34 -2.76 -9.55 -17.28
C LEU A 34 -3.06 -8.98 -15.89
N LEU A 35 -2.03 -8.79 -15.05
CA LEU A 35 -2.18 -8.13 -13.76
C LEU A 35 -2.73 -6.71 -13.92
N GLY A 36 -2.25 -5.97 -14.89
CA GLY A 36 -2.73 -4.62 -15.21
C GLY A 36 -4.22 -4.62 -15.61
N GLU A 37 -4.63 -5.54 -16.47
CA GLU A 37 -6.04 -5.70 -16.85
C GLU A 37 -6.93 -6.00 -15.65
N LEU A 38 -6.56 -6.97 -14.83
CA LEU A 38 -7.33 -7.36 -13.65
C LEU A 38 -7.40 -6.24 -12.61
N ALA A 39 -6.31 -5.54 -12.39
CA ALA A 39 -6.25 -4.39 -11.47
C ALA A 39 -7.12 -3.23 -11.97
N ALA A 40 -7.06 -2.90 -13.25
CA ALA A 40 -7.87 -1.85 -13.86
C ALA A 40 -9.37 -2.16 -13.74
N ARG A 41 -9.75 -3.41 -13.98
CA ARG A 41 -11.13 -3.86 -13.80
C ARG A 41 -11.61 -3.70 -12.36
N SER A 42 -10.81 -4.11 -11.39
CA SER A 42 -11.13 -3.96 -9.97
C SER A 42 -11.22 -2.48 -9.56
N LYS A 43 -10.32 -1.65 -10.07
CA LYS A 43 -10.34 -0.19 -9.85
C LYS A 43 -11.61 0.45 -10.42
N GLU A 44 -12.00 0.11 -11.63
CA GLU A 44 -13.22 0.64 -12.27
C GLU A 44 -14.48 0.27 -11.49
N ARG A 45 -14.54 -0.93 -10.95
CA ARG A 45 -15.66 -1.36 -10.12
C ARG A 45 -15.81 -0.51 -8.85
N VAL A 46 -14.71 -0.12 -8.22
CA VAL A 46 -14.72 0.61 -6.94
C VAL A 46 -14.84 2.12 -7.15
N SER A 47 -14.12 2.68 -8.11
CA SER A 47 -13.93 4.14 -8.27
C SER A 47 -14.36 4.66 -9.65
N GLY A 48 -14.84 3.80 -10.54
CA GLY A 48 -15.13 4.20 -11.91
C GLY A 48 -13.90 4.70 -12.65
N ASP A 49 -14.04 5.74 -13.43
CA ASP A 49 -12.97 6.40 -14.18
C ASP A 49 -12.22 7.46 -13.36
N LYS A 50 -12.60 7.66 -12.10
CA LYS A 50 -12.02 8.68 -11.22
C LYS A 50 -10.70 8.22 -10.63
N VAL A 51 -9.75 9.15 -10.53
CA VAL A 51 -8.49 8.98 -9.83
C VAL A 51 -8.43 10.02 -8.71
N TYR A 52 -8.19 9.57 -7.51
CA TYR A 52 -8.10 10.43 -6.32
C TYR A 52 -6.63 10.63 -5.95
N PHE A 53 -6.28 11.83 -5.55
CA PHE A 53 -4.94 12.13 -5.07
C PHE A 53 -4.99 13.20 -3.98
N ASN A 54 -3.96 13.22 -3.14
CA ASN A 54 -3.76 14.27 -2.16
C ASN A 54 -2.58 15.16 -2.57
N ARG A 55 -2.74 16.45 -2.33
CA ARG A 55 -1.66 17.41 -2.46
C ARG A 55 -1.34 17.95 -1.07
N ASN A 56 -0.36 17.39 -0.44
CA ASN A 56 0.06 17.75 0.92
C ASN A 56 1.58 17.67 1.04
N PHE A 57 2.07 18.24 2.13
CA PHE A 57 3.46 18.10 2.53
C PHE A 57 3.53 17.94 4.04
N HIS A 58 4.63 17.40 4.52
CA HIS A 58 4.88 17.18 5.94
C HIS A 58 5.83 18.22 6.48
N ILE A 59 5.52 18.75 7.66
CA ILE A 59 6.43 19.58 8.46
C ILE A 59 6.74 18.80 9.72
N GLU A 60 7.98 18.39 9.88
CA GLU A 60 8.44 17.53 10.97
C GLU A 60 9.57 18.24 11.73
N PRO A 61 9.24 19.13 12.69
CA PRO A 61 10.24 19.90 13.41
C PRO A 61 11.04 19.07 14.40
N THR A 62 10.54 17.89 14.78
CA THR A 62 11.16 16.98 15.75
C THR A 62 10.62 15.56 15.61
N ASN A 63 11.42 14.58 15.97
CA ASN A 63 10.95 13.19 16.17
C ASN A 63 10.65 12.89 17.65
N LEU A 64 10.83 13.86 18.53
CA LEU A 64 10.52 13.72 19.95
C LEU A 64 9.01 13.65 20.16
N CYS A 65 8.52 12.61 20.85
CA CYS A 65 7.11 12.42 21.10
C CYS A 65 6.86 11.82 22.49
N VAL A 66 5.81 12.28 23.15
CA VAL A 66 5.41 11.79 24.49
C VAL A 66 4.61 10.48 24.39
N PHE A 67 4.09 10.15 23.23
CA PHE A 67 3.31 8.93 23.00
C PHE A 67 4.21 7.76 22.65
N ASN A 68 3.69 6.55 22.87
CA ASN A 68 4.39 5.31 22.59
C ASN A 68 3.56 4.42 21.63
N CYS A 69 3.29 4.91 20.44
CA CYS A 69 2.47 4.20 19.46
C CYS A 69 3.25 3.08 18.79
N ASN A 70 2.69 1.87 18.80
CA ASN A 70 3.33 0.69 18.17
C ASN A 70 3.51 0.85 16.66
N PHE A 71 2.65 1.60 16.01
CA PHE A 71 2.73 1.88 14.57
C PHE A 71 3.87 2.81 14.20
N CYS A 72 4.21 3.77 15.08
CA CYS A 72 5.11 4.86 14.75
C CYS A 72 6.57 4.50 15.00
N SER A 73 7.31 4.16 13.96
CA SER A 73 8.76 3.92 14.02
C SER A 73 9.61 5.19 14.01
N TYR A 74 9.03 6.32 13.63
CA TYR A 74 9.73 7.61 13.51
C TYR A 74 9.99 8.27 14.86
N ARG A 75 9.07 8.17 15.81
CA ARG A 75 9.14 8.84 17.10
C ARG A 75 10.31 8.34 17.96
N ARG A 76 10.82 9.24 18.80
CA ARG A 76 11.79 8.92 19.85
C ARG A 76 11.34 9.51 21.19
N PRO A 77 11.58 8.78 22.32
CA PRO A 77 11.25 9.30 23.64
C PRO A 77 12.25 10.38 24.07
N LYS A 78 11.86 11.17 25.09
CA LYS A 78 12.74 12.13 25.72
C LYS A 78 13.99 11.44 26.28
N GLY A 79 15.17 11.98 25.98
CA GLY A 79 16.45 11.41 26.41
C GLY A 79 17.04 10.38 25.44
N SER A 80 16.35 10.02 24.38
CA SER A 80 16.92 9.17 23.34
C SER A 80 18.06 9.90 22.62
N PRO A 81 19.22 9.23 22.37
CA PRO A 81 20.31 9.83 21.60
C PRO A 81 19.94 10.06 20.13
N GLU A 82 18.89 9.42 19.63
CA GLU A 82 18.39 9.58 18.27
C GLU A 82 17.32 10.68 18.13
N ALA A 83 16.93 11.32 19.26
CA ALA A 83 15.98 12.42 19.22
C ALA A 83 16.64 13.70 18.69
N TRP A 84 15.92 14.46 17.88
CA TRP A 84 16.41 15.68 17.29
C TRP A 84 15.32 16.75 17.22
N PHE A 85 15.76 18.01 17.14
CA PHE A 85 14.94 19.19 16.91
C PHE A 85 15.46 19.97 15.71
N LEU A 86 14.55 20.47 14.91
CA LEU A 86 14.86 21.47 13.91
C LEU A 86 14.92 22.82 14.61
N MET A 87 16.13 23.41 14.76
CA MET A 87 16.28 24.75 15.32
C MET A 87 16.10 25.80 14.23
N TRP A 88 15.10 26.67 14.36
CA TRP A 88 15.04 27.88 13.56
C TRP A 88 16.23 28.80 13.94
N ARG A 89 17.06 29.04 12.99
CA ARG A 89 17.97 30.20 13.07
C ARG A 89 17.27 31.38 12.40
N VAL A 90 16.88 32.32 13.19
CA VAL A 90 16.39 33.60 12.69
C VAL A 90 17.57 34.44 12.22
#